data_1e344267949f2e83d6d56f70e92c8e2a
#
_entry.id   1e344267949f2e83d6d56f70e92c8e2a
#
_cell.length_a   1.000
_cell.length_b   1.000
_cell.length_c   1.000
_cell.angle_alpha   90.00
_cell.angle_beta   90.00
_cell.angle_gamma   90.00
#
_symmetry.space_group_name_H-M   'P 1'
#
loop_
_entity.id
_entity.type
_entity.pdbx_description
1 polymer ?
#
loop_
_entity_poly.entity_id
_entity_poly.type
_entity_poly.pdbx_seq_one_letter_code
_entity_poly.pdbx_strand_id
1 'polypeptide(L)'
;MAESDYTYVAERECPVCNKKIKVTMVRTRLIKTKQDSDFCTYYKDINPYYYSIWVCEHCGYAAQDTYFESINERDKKVIAEFLKSREISIKIDLKRSREQALVAFKLAIYYADLLGMPASKMGGLYLKLAWIYRADKMEMDE
;
A
#
# COMPACT_ATOMS: atom_id res chain seq x y z
N MET A 1 -8.27 -13.27 18.01
CA MET A 1 -8.75 -11.88 17.80
C MET A 1 -8.96 -11.64 16.31
N ALA A 2 -9.95 -10.85 15.96
CA ALA A 2 -10.19 -10.51 14.57
C ALA A 2 -9.19 -9.46 14.07
N GLU A 3 -8.98 -9.41 12.77
CA GLU A 3 -8.10 -8.40 12.14
C GLU A 3 -8.51 -6.98 12.50
N SER A 4 -9.81 -6.72 12.64
CA SER A 4 -10.35 -5.42 13.02
C SER A 4 -9.85 -4.91 14.38
N ASP A 5 -9.37 -5.80 15.26
CA ASP A 5 -8.77 -5.42 16.56
C ASP A 5 -7.41 -4.76 16.39
N TYR A 6 -6.77 -4.93 15.24
CA TYR A 6 -5.42 -4.42 14.94
C TYR A 6 -5.42 -3.23 13.99
N THR A 7 -6.58 -2.84 13.48
CA THR A 7 -6.70 -1.75 12.51
C THR A 7 -7.69 -0.69 12.96
N TYR A 8 -7.54 0.50 12.40
CA TYR A 8 -8.53 1.57 12.53
C TYR A 8 -8.54 2.40 11.25
N VAL A 9 -9.63 3.11 11.02
CA VAL A 9 -9.79 3.92 9.81
C VAL A 9 -9.44 5.37 10.13
N ALA A 10 -8.61 5.96 9.27
CA ALA A 10 -8.27 7.38 9.34
C ALA A 10 -8.72 8.07 8.05
N GLU A 11 -8.99 9.35 8.13
CA GLU A 11 -9.35 10.17 6.98
C GLU A 11 -8.12 10.96 6.53
N ARG A 12 -7.86 10.95 5.23
CA ARG A 12 -6.73 11.68 4.62
C ARG A 12 -7.21 12.37 3.35
N GLU A 13 -6.47 13.36 2.91
CA GLU A 13 -6.75 14.05 1.66
C GLU A 13 -5.79 13.58 0.59
N CYS A 14 -6.32 13.18 -0.58
CA CYS A 14 -5.49 12.79 -1.71
C CYS A 14 -4.82 14.05 -2.29
N PRO A 15 -3.48 14.09 -2.38
CA PRO A 15 -2.78 15.27 -2.89
C PRO A 15 -2.98 15.52 -4.38
N VAL A 16 -3.43 14.51 -5.12
CA VAL A 16 -3.62 14.61 -6.58
C VAL A 16 -4.99 15.18 -6.92
N CYS A 17 -6.07 14.65 -6.33
CA CYS A 17 -7.44 15.08 -6.64
C CYS A 17 -8.09 15.93 -5.56
N ASN A 18 -7.43 16.10 -4.40
CA ASN A 18 -7.88 16.89 -3.25
C ASN A 18 -9.18 16.41 -2.60
N LYS A 19 -9.60 15.19 -2.91
CA LYS A 19 -10.76 14.57 -2.26
C LYS A 19 -10.34 13.82 -1.01
N LYS A 20 -11.25 13.77 -0.04
CA LYS A 20 -11.01 13.00 1.19
C LYS A 20 -11.19 11.51 0.93
N ILE A 21 -10.27 10.74 1.47
CA ILE A 21 -10.27 9.27 1.37
C ILE A 21 -10.17 8.67 2.76
N LYS A 22 -10.64 7.43 2.87
CA LYS A 22 -10.47 6.64 4.09
C LYS A 22 -9.35 5.65 3.89
N VAL A 23 -8.40 5.62 4.82
CA VAL A 23 -7.29 4.68 4.79
C VAL A 23 -7.31 3.82 6.04
N THR A 24 -6.93 2.57 5.89
CA THR A 24 -6.83 1.64 7.01
C THR A 24 -5.44 1.71 7.61
N MET A 25 -5.39 2.06 8.89
CA MET A 25 -4.15 2.15 9.64
C MET A 25 -3.97 0.91 10.49
N VAL A 26 -2.74 0.47 10.68
CA VAL A 26 -2.41 -0.67 11.53
C VAL A 26 -1.97 -0.16 12.89
N ARG A 27 -2.53 -0.73 13.96
CA ARG A 27 -2.16 -0.38 15.33
C ARG A 27 -0.76 -0.89 15.65
N THR A 28 -0.09 -0.24 16.60
CA THR A 28 1.27 -0.58 16.98
C THR A 28 1.38 -1.88 17.80
N ARG A 29 0.27 -2.33 18.37
CA ARG A 29 0.24 -3.53 19.25
C ARG A 29 -0.04 -4.80 18.44
N LEU A 30 0.95 -5.25 17.68
CA LEU A 30 0.87 -6.49 16.92
C LEU A 30 1.62 -7.61 17.66
N ILE A 31 1.14 -8.84 17.50
CA ILE A 31 1.79 -10.01 18.08
C ILE A 31 2.70 -10.62 17.00
N LYS A 32 4.00 -10.40 17.19
CA LYS A 32 5.03 -10.92 16.31
C LYS A 32 5.21 -12.41 16.55
N THR A 33 5.17 -13.21 15.50
CA THR A 33 5.37 -14.66 15.61
C THR A 33 6.75 -15.10 15.16
N LYS A 34 7.33 -14.42 14.16
CA LYS A 34 8.61 -14.79 13.57
C LYS A 34 9.21 -13.60 12.82
N GLN A 35 10.54 -13.57 12.72
CA GLN A 35 11.23 -12.61 11.88
C GLN A 35 12.37 -13.32 11.15
N ASP A 36 12.42 -13.16 9.82
CA ASP A 36 13.49 -13.70 8.99
C ASP A 36 14.74 -12.80 9.07
N SER A 37 15.87 -13.32 8.57
CA SER A 37 17.15 -12.60 8.61
C SER A 37 17.16 -11.31 7.78
N ASP A 38 16.27 -11.19 6.79
CA ASP A 38 16.11 -9.98 5.97
C ASP A 38 15.07 -9.00 6.55
N PHE A 39 14.70 -9.18 7.83
CA PHE A 39 13.74 -8.38 8.59
C PHE A 39 12.28 -8.55 8.18
N CYS A 40 11.95 -9.48 7.28
CA CYS A 40 10.58 -9.84 7.02
C CYS A 40 9.93 -10.37 8.30
N THR A 41 8.91 -9.68 8.80
CA THR A 41 8.27 -10.00 10.07
C THR A 41 6.88 -10.58 9.85
N TYR A 42 6.57 -11.65 10.56
CA TYR A 42 5.27 -12.32 10.52
C TYR A 42 4.51 -12.01 11.79
N TYR A 43 3.22 -11.73 11.67
CA TYR A 43 2.37 -11.35 12.79
C TYR A 43 1.16 -12.28 12.88
N LYS A 44 0.65 -12.42 14.11
CA LYS A 44 -0.56 -13.22 14.37
C LYS A 44 -1.80 -12.45 13.90
N ASP A 45 -2.69 -13.13 13.20
CA ASP A 45 -4.03 -12.69 12.81
C ASP A 45 -4.08 -11.53 11.80
N ILE A 46 -2.94 -10.96 11.41
CA ILE A 46 -2.90 -9.85 10.46
C ILE A 46 -1.59 -9.86 9.69
N ASN A 47 -1.64 -9.43 8.42
CA ASN A 47 -0.43 -9.09 7.67
C ASN A 47 -0.41 -7.58 7.44
N PRO A 48 0.35 -6.81 8.25
CA PRO A 48 0.36 -5.35 8.15
C PRO A 48 0.91 -4.84 6.82
N TYR A 49 1.69 -5.64 6.10
CA TYR A 49 2.20 -5.25 4.78
C TYR A 49 1.08 -5.04 3.76
N TYR A 50 -0.08 -5.67 3.94
CA TYR A 50 -1.25 -5.45 3.07
C TYR A 50 -1.72 -4.00 3.09
N TYR A 51 -1.46 -3.26 4.16
CA TYR A 51 -1.92 -1.89 4.35
C TYR A 51 -0.82 -0.84 4.14
N SER A 52 0.34 -1.25 3.62
CA SER A 52 1.47 -0.34 3.40
C SER A 52 1.22 0.68 2.29
N ILE A 53 0.33 0.38 1.35
CA ILE A 53 0.02 1.23 0.22
C ILE A 53 -1.36 1.86 0.44
N TRP A 54 -1.42 3.19 0.31
CA TRP A 54 -2.68 3.92 0.31
C TRP A 54 -3.12 4.15 -1.13
N VAL A 55 -4.40 3.97 -1.40
CA VAL A 55 -4.98 4.12 -2.74
C VAL A 55 -6.15 5.09 -2.68
N CYS A 56 -6.17 6.04 -3.59
CA CYS A 56 -7.31 6.94 -3.75
C CYS A 56 -8.34 6.29 -4.67
N GLU A 57 -9.53 6.03 -4.14
CA GLU A 57 -10.64 5.43 -4.91
C GLU A 57 -11.18 6.38 -5.97
N HIS A 58 -10.96 7.69 -5.80
CA HIS A 58 -11.53 8.71 -6.68
C HIS A 58 -10.70 8.91 -7.95
N CYS A 59 -9.38 8.95 -7.83
CA CYS A 59 -8.50 9.21 -8.97
C CYS A 59 -7.58 8.05 -9.35
N GLY A 60 -7.41 7.07 -8.45
CA GLY A 60 -6.56 5.91 -8.72
C GLY A 60 -5.09 6.09 -8.34
N TYR A 61 -4.71 7.21 -7.74
CA TYR A 61 -3.35 7.40 -7.26
C TYR A 61 -3.05 6.45 -6.10
N ALA A 62 -1.87 5.84 -6.12
CA ALA A 62 -1.43 4.92 -5.08
C ALA A 62 0.05 5.16 -4.76
N ALA A 63 0.39 5.09 -3.48
CA ALA A 63 1.77 5.22 -3.01
C ALA A 63 1.91 4.63 -1.62
N GLN A 64 3.16 4.38 -1.21
CA GLN A 64 3.46 4.00 0.17
C GLN A 64 2.94 5.07 1.14
N ASP A 65 2.46 4.63 2.30
CA ASP A 65 1.88 5.50 3.32
C ASP A 65 2.81 6.66 3.71
N THR A 66 4.11 6.42 3.76
CA THR A 66 5.11 7.44 4.10
C THR A 66 5.30 8.50 3.00
N TYR A 67 4.95 8.19 1.76
CA TYR A 67 5.17 9.09 0.62
C TYR A 67 3.88 9.61 -0.01
N PHE A 68 2.73 9.07 0.36
CA PHE A 68 1.46 9.40 -0.28
C PHE A 68 1.13 10.89 -0.21
N GLU A 69 1.28 11.49 0.96
CA GLU A 69 0.95 12.90 1.19
C GLU A 69 2.11 13.85 0.89
N SER A 70 3.33 13.34 0.76
CA SER A 70 4.54 14.16 0.59
C SER A 70 4.97 14.36 -0.87
N ILE A 71 4.10 14.04 -1.81
CA ILE A 71 4.37 14.22 -3.24
C ILE A 71 4.55 15.71 -3.57
N ASN A 72 5.59 16.05 -4.37
CA ASN A 72 5.86 17.43 -4.76
C ASN A 72 4.94 17.87 -5.91
N GLU A 73 4.92 19.17 -6.20
CA GLU A 73 4.04 19.75 -7.23
C GLU A 73 4.31 19.22 -8.64
N ARG A 74 5.57 18.97 -8.97
CA ARG A 74 5.94 18.39 -10.26
C ARG A 74 5.33 17.01 -10.42
N ASP A 75 5.49 16.16 -9.42
CA ASP A 75 5.02 14.80 -9.45
C ASP A 75 3.48 14.73 -9.45
N LYS A 76 2.81 15.62 -8.73
CA LYS A 76 1.35 15.76 -8.78
C LYS A 76 0.87 16.01 -10.20
N LYS A 77 1.54 16.91 -10.92
CA LYS A 77 1.19 17.23 -12.31
C LYS A 77 1.38 16.03 -13.23
N VAL A 78 2.47 15.29 -13.07
CA VAL A 78 2.75 14.09 -13.86
C VAL A 78 1.64 13.05 -13.64
N ILE A 79 1.28 12.78 -12.40
CA ILE A 79 0.23 11.83 -12.06
C ILE A 79 -1.13 12.31 -12.57
N ALA A 80 -1.48 13.58 -12.34
CA ALA A 80 -2.75 14.15 -12.80
C ALA A 80 -2.90 14.08 -14.31
N GLU A 81 -1.85 14.38 -15.05
CA GLU A 81 -1.81 14.28 -16.51
C GLU A 81 -2.03 12.84 -16.98
N PHE A 82 -1.36 11.89 -16.35
CA PHE A 82 -1.53 10.47 -16.64
C PHE A 82 -2.96 10.00 -16.39
N LEU A 83 -3.56 10.39 -15.25
CA LEU A 83 -4.90 9.96 -14.87
C LEU A 83 -6.00 10.63 -15.69
N LYS A 84 -5.73 11.82 -16.24
CA LYS A 84 -6.70 12.62 -17.00
C LYS A 84 -7.20 11.89 -18.24
N SER A 85 -6.36 11.09 -18.87
CA SER A 85 -6.68 10.36 -20.10
C SER A 85 -7.14 8.92 -19.82
N ARG A 86 -7.28 8.53 -18.56
CA ARG A 86 -7.59 7.15 -18.16
C ARG A 86 -8.68 7.12 -17.10
N GLU A 87 -9.67 6.26 -17.31
CA GLU A 87 -10.66 5.96 -16.28
C GLU A 87 -10.14 4.78 -15.47
N ILE A 88 -9.62 5.07 -14.28
CA ILE A 88 -9.18 4.03 -13.37
C ILE A 88 -10.25 3.85 -12.29
N SER A 89 -10.94 2.72 -12.36
CA SER A 89 -11.92 2.34 -11.36
C SER A 89 -11.31 1.24 -10.50
N ILE A 90 -10.87 1.61 -9.29
CA ILE A 90 -10.29 0.67 -8.35
C ILE A 90 -11.10 0.71 -7.08
N LYS A 91 -11.66 -0.44 -6.71
CA LYS A 91 -12.36 -0.60 -5.45
C LYS A 91 -11.50 -1.41 -4.51
N ILE A 92 -11.03 -0.78 -3.44
CA ILE A 92 -10.26 -1.43 -2.39
C ILE A 92 -11.01 -1.29 -1.08
N ASP A 93 -11.33 -2.42 -0.48
CA ASP A 93 -12.07 -2.45 0.78
C ASP A 93 -11.18 -1.99 1.93
N LEU A 94 -11.80 -1.48 3.01
CA LEU A 94 -11.07 -1.08 4.21
C LEU A 94 -10.37 -2.27 4.85
N LYS A 95 -10.98 -3.45 4.78
CA LYS A 95 -10.33 -4.71 5.11
C LYS A 95 -9.77 -5.28 3.80
N ARG A 96 -8.48 -5.16 3.63
CA ARG A 96 -7.82 -5.48 2.38
C ARG A 96 -7.54 -6.97 2.26
N SER A 97 -7.96 -7.58 1.13
CA SER A 97 -7.59 -8.94 0.79
C SER A 97 -6.17 -8.99 0.23
N ARG A 98 -5.62 -10.20 0.12
CA ARG A 98 -4.31 -10.42 -0.51
C ARG A 98 -4.29 -9.87 -1.94
N GLU A 99 -5.31 -10.17 -2.73
CA GLU A 99 -5.42 -9.74 -4.12
C GLU A 99 -5.46 -8.21 -4.23
N GLN A 100 -6.21 -7.56 -3.36
CA GLN A 100 -6.28 -6.10 -3.31
C GLN A 100 -4.93 -5.49 -2.92
N ALA A 101 -4.23 -6.11 -1.96
CA ALA A 101 -2.89 -5.68 -1.56
C ALA A 101 -1.90 -5.78 -2.72
N LEU A 102 -1.94 -6.88 -3.48
CA LEU A 102 -1.07 -7.06 -4.64
C LEU A 102 -1.34 -6.03 -5.72
N VAL A 103 -2.62 -5.74 -5.99
CA VAL A 103 -3.00 -4.69 -6.95
C VAL A 103 -2.50 -3.33 -6.48
N ALA A 104 -2.65 -3.01 -5.19
CA ALA A 104 -2.18 -1.75 -4.62
C ALA A 104 -0.66 -1.59 -4.79
N PHE A 105 0.13 -2.63 -4.50
CA PHE A 105 1.58 -2.60 -4.69
C PHE A 105 1.97 -2.42 -6.15
N LYS A 106 1.31 -3.11 -7.06
CA LYS A 106 1.59 -2.98 -8.50
C LYS A 106 1.32 -1.56 -9.00
N LEU A 107 0.23 -0.95 -8.54
CA LEU A 107 -0.07 0.44 -8.86
C LEU A 107 0.98 1.39 -8.30
N ALA A 108 1.38 1.21 -7.04
CA ALA A 108 2.40 2.06 -6.41
C ALA A 108 3.73 1.96 -7.14
N ILE A 109 4.12 0.75 -7.55
CA ILE A 109 5.34 0.52 -8.32
C ILE A 109 5.24 1.21 -9.68
N TYR A 110 4.10 1.10 -10.35
CA TYR A 110 3.88 1.74 -11.65
C TYR A 110 4.04 3.26 -11.56
N TYR A 111 3.41 3.90 -10.57
CA TYR A 111 3.54 5.35 -10.39
C TYR A 111 4.94 5.75 -9.97
N ALA A 112 5.59 4.96 -9.12
CA ALA A 112 6.97 5.23 -8.72
C ALA A 112 7.92 5.20 -9.92
N ASP A 113 7.74 4.25 -10.82
CA ASP A 113 8.50 4.16 -12.07
C ASP A 113 8.21 5.36 -12.99
N LEU A 114 6.93 5.71 -13.13
CA LEU A 114 6.51 6.87 -13.91
C LEU A 114 7.16 8.18 -13.41
N LEU A 115 7.31 8.31 -12.09
CA LEU A 115 7.92 9.49 -11.46
C LEU A 115 9.44 9.45 -11.42
N GLY A 116 10.05 8.34 -11.86
CA GLY A 116 11.50 8.19 -11.85
C GLY A 116 12.09 8.13 -10.44
N MET A 117 11.41 7.47 -9.50
CA MET A 117 11.90 7.35 -8.13
C MET A 117 13.23 6.62 -8.06
N PRO A 118 14.08 6.96 -7.05
CA PRO A 118 15.39 6.30 -6.89
C PRO A 118 15.24 4.78 -6.67
N ALA A 119 16.26 4.03 -7.07
CA ALA A 119 16.30 2.57 -6.94
C ALA A 119 16.08 2.11 -5.49
N SER A 120 16.54 2.89 -4.50
CA SER A 120 16.33 2.57 -3.08
C SER A 120 14.86 2.53 -2.70
N LYS A 121 14.04 3.47 -3.20
CA LYS A 121 12.60 3.50 -2.97
C LYS A 121 11.88 2.40 -3.74
N MET A 122 12.28 2.17 -4.99
CA MET A 122 11.74 1.09 -5.81
C MET A 122 12.03 -0.27 -5.17
N GLY A 123 13.27 -0.46 -4.69
CA GLY A 123 13.68 -1.68 -4.01
C GLY A 123 12.86 -1.98 -2.76
N GLY A 124 12.52 -0.95 -1.99
CA GLY A 124 11.66 -1.07 -0.82
C GLY A 124 10.27 -1.60 -1.16
N LEU A 125 9.68 -1.11 -2.24
CA LEU A 125 8.38 -1.58 -2.72
C LEU A 125 8.42 -3.04 -3.17
N TYR A 126 9.43 -3.40 -3.96
CA TYR A 126 9.61 -4.78 -4.42
C TYR A 126 9.88 -5.74 -3.27
N LEU A 127 10.66 -5.31 -2.29
CA LEU A 127 10.97 -6.13 -1.11
C LEU A 127 9.72 -6.47 -0.33
N LYS A 128 8.87 -5.48 -0.04
CA LYS A 128 7.60 -5.70 0.67
C LYS A 128 6.65 -6.58 -0.12
N LEU A 129 6.60 -6.40 -1.44
CA LEU A 129 5.79 -7.26 -2.30
C LEU A 129 6.28 -8.71 -2.23
N ALA A 130 7.59 -8.93 -2.26
CA ALA A 130 8.18 -10.26 -2.11
C ALA A 130 7.84 -10.88 -0.76
N TRP A 131 7.83 -10.09 0.31
CA TRP A 131 7.44 -10.56 1.64
C TRP A 131 5.98 -11.01 1.70
N ILE A 132 5.08 -10.34 0.97
CA ILE A 132 3.68 -10.74 0.89
C ILE A 132 3.57 -12.11 0.21
N TYR A 133 4.26 -12.31 -0.91
CA TYR A 133 4.28 -13.60 -1.60
C TYR A 133 4.87 -14.71 -0.74
N ARG A 134 5.93 -14.42 0.01
CA ARG A 134 6.56 -15.38 0.91
C ARG A 134 5.61 -15.82 2.03
N ALA A 135 4.92 -14.88 2.65
CA ALA A 135 3.96 -15.18 3.70
C ALA A 135 2.83 -16.08 3.21
N ASP A 136 2.30 -15.80 2.01
CA ASP A 136 1.26 -16.62 1.39
C ASP A 136 1.72 -18.05 1.13
N LYS A 137 2.94 -18.20 0.64
CA LYS A 137 3.51 -19.51 0.39
C LYS A 137 3.65 -20.33 1.67
N MET A 138 4.05 -19.69 2.77
CA MET A 138 4.16 -20.36 4.07
C MET A 138 2.81 -20.81 4.60
N GLU A 139 1.77 -20.02 4.41
CA GLU A 139 0.40 -20.40 4.80
C GLU A 139 -0.09 -21.61 4.01
N MET A 140 0.24 -21.67 2.73
CA MET A 140 -0.14 -22.80 1.87
C MET A 140 0.60 -24.08 2.22
N ASP A 141 1.82 -23.99 2.74
CA ASP A 141 2.65 -25.14 3.10
C ASP A 141 2.31 -25.71 4.48
N GLU A 142 1.51 -25.03 5.26
CA GLU A 142 0.95 -25.52 6.52
C GLU A 142 -0.39 -26.23 6.24
#